data_64c1c84a029851e3fed4782284241b86
#
_entry.id   64c1c84a029851e3fed4782284241b86
#
_cell.length_a   1.000
_cell.length_b   1.000
_cell.length_c   1.000
_cell.angle_alpha   90.00
_cell.angle_beta   90.00
_cell.angle_gamma   90.00
#
_symmetry.space_group_name_H-M   'P 1'
#
loop_
_entity.id
_entity.type
_entity.pdbx_description
1 polymer ?
#
loop_
_entity_poly.entity_id
_entity_poly.type
_entity_poly.pdbx_seq_one_letter_code
_entity_poly.pdbx_strand_id
1 'polypeptide(L)'
;MIKILLIEDEPLIQKSLKKLLEKRGAEVVVESRGREAIQLILNQKFDRIICDLMLQDISGFDVIEEAKGRFTMAEISKLFIIITAYSSPHVIEKATQYGCLLISKPFENIDEVLTIFLSEGAPHGPA
;
A
#
# COMPACT_ATOMS: atom_id res chain seq x y z
N MET A 1 -4.41 5.15 -17.16
CA MET A 1 -3.78 3.97 -16.53
C MET A 1 -3.41 4.31 -15.08
N ILE A 2 -3.84 3.50 -14.17
CA ILE A 2 -3.51 3.71 -12.76
C ILE A 2 -2.06 3.28 -12.50
N LYS A 3 -1.32 4.09 -11.77
CA LYS A 3 0.07 3.82 -11.42
C LYS A 3 0.17 3.47 -9.95
N ILE A 4 0.70 2.28 -9.67
CA ILE A 4 0.76 1.73 -8.31
C ILE A 4 2.22 1.55 -7.88
N LEU A 5 2.53 1.98 -6.66
CA LEU A 5 3.79 1.62 -6.00
C LEU A 5 3.49 0.47 -5.05
N LEU A 6 4.16 -0.66 -5.27
CA LEU A 6 4.03 -1.83 -4.42
C LEU A 6 5.30 -1.97 -3.58
N ILE A 7 5.17 -1.77 -2.29
CA ILE A 7 6.28 -1.87 -1.34
C ILE A 7 6.14 -3.19 -0.59
N GLU A 8 6.93 -4.16 -0.99
CA GLU A 8 6.83 -5.53 -0.48
C GLU A 8 8.19 -6.19 -0.63
N ASP A 9 8.71 -6.80 0.43
CA ASP A 9 10.03 -7.42 0.38
C ASP A 9 10.02 -8.94 0.11
N GLU A 10 8.87 -9.58 0.09
CA GLU A 10 8.78 -10.99 -0.26
C GLU A 10 8.70 -11.17 -1.78
N PRO A 11 9.71 -11.79 -2.40
CA PRO A 11 9.77 -11.87 -3.87
C PRO A 11 8.56 -12.54 -4.51
N LEU A 12 8.03 -13.58 -3.88
CA LEU A 12 6.88 -14.29 -4.45
C LEU A 12 5.62 -13.42 -4.46
N ILE A 13 5.40 -12.68 -3.39
CA ILE A 13 4.25 -11.78 -3.30
C ILE A 13 4.41 -10.63 -4.28
N GLN A 14 5.61 -10.05 -4.37
CA GLN A 14 5.91 -9.00 -5.34
C GLN A 14 5.55 -9.42 -6.75
N LYS A 15 6.08 -10.57 -7.18
CA LYS A 15 5.88 -11.06 -8.53
C LYS A 15 4.41 -11.36 -8.82
N SER A 16 3.75 -12.01 -7.88
CA SER A 16 2.35 -12.37 -8.06
C SER A 16 1.45 -11.16 -8.16
N LEU A 17 1.60 -10.21 -7.25
CA LEU A 17 0.77 -9.01 -7.26
C LEU A 17 1.05 -8.14 -8.47
N LYS A 18 2.32 -7.96 -8.81
CA LYS A 18 2.69 -7.16 -9.98
C LYS A 18 2.04 -7.73 -11.25
N LYS A 19 2.16 -9.04 -11.44
CA LYS A 19 1.61 -9.71 -12.62
C LYS A 19 0.09 -9.56 -12.68
N LEU A 20 -0.58 -9.78 -11.55
CA LEU A 20 -2.04 -9.72 -11.51
C LEU A 20 -2.55 -8.29 -11.72
N LEU A 21 -1.89 -7.31 -11.15
CA LEU A 21 -2.27 -5.91 -11.31
C LEU A 21 -2.02 -5.43 -12.74
N GLU A 22 -0.89 -5.81 -13.32
CA GLU A 22 -0.58 -5.44 -14.71
C GLU A 22 -1.56 -6.08 -15.70
N LYS A 23 -2.03 -7.29 -15.41
CA LYS A 23 -3.05 -7.92 -16.23
C LYS A 23 -4.35 -7.12 -16.24
N ARG A 24 -4.61 -6.37 -15.20
CA ARG A 24 -5.80 -5.52 -15.10
C ARG A 24 -5.55 -4.10 -15.59
N GLY A 25 -4.41 -3.85 -16.22
CA GLY A 25 -4.11 -2.58 -16.86
C GLY A 25 -3.37 -1.57 -16.02
N ALA A 26 -2.90 -1.94 -14.84
CA ALA A 26 -2.13 -1.03 -14.00
C ALA A 26 -0.66 -0.99 -14.42
N GLU A 27 -0.02 0.14 -14.14
CA GLU A 27 1.43 0.24 -14.20
C GLU A 27 1.93 0.05 -12.76
N VAL A 28 2.84 -0.90 -12.54
CA VAL A 28 3.30 -1.23 -11.19
C VAL A 28 4.80 -1.01 -11.05
N VAL A 29 5.17 -0.18 -10.09
CA VAL A 29 6.55 0.01 -9.68
C VAL A 29 6.71 -0.77 -8.38
N VAL A 30 7.73 -1.60 -8.29
CA VAL A 30 7.98 -2.44 -7.11
C VAL A 30 9.20 -1.93 -6.38
N GLU A 31 9.11 -1.91 -5.06
CA GLU A 31 10.23 -1.55 -4.20
C GLU A 31 10.24 -2.47 -2.99
N SER A 32 11.43 -2.97 -2.63
CA SER A 32 11.58 -3.90 -1.50
C SER A 32 11.86 -3.20 -0.18
N ARG A 33 12.41 -1.99 -0.23
CA ARG A 33 12.84 -1.29 0.97
C ARG A 33 12.06 -0.02 1.19
N GLY A 34 11.71 0.22 2.45
CA GLY A 34 10.94 1.39 2.82
C GLY A 34 11.66 2.70 2.54
N ARG A 35 12.98 2.74 2.76
CA ARG A 35 13.75 3.98 2.56
C ARG A 35 13.78 4.39 1.09
N GLU A 36 14.00 3.45 0.18
CA GLU A 36 13.97 3.74 -1.25
C GLU A 36 12.56 4.08 -1.70
N ALA A 37 11.56 3.43 -1.12
CA ALA A 37 10.17 3.73 -1.41
C ALA A 37 9.81 5.16 -1.05
N ILE A 38 10.30 5.66 0.08
CA ILE A 38 10.09 7.05 0.48
C ILE A 38 10.59 8.00 -0.60
N GLN A 39 11.77 7.75 -1.16
CA GLN A 39 12.31 8.58 -2.23
C GLN A 39 11.42 8.57 -3.46
N LEU A 40 10.88 7.41 -3.81
CA LEU A 40 9.94 7.31 -4.93
C LEU A 40 8.66 8.11 -4.64
N ILE A 41 8.13 8.00 -3.44
CA ILE A 41 6.90 8.70 -3.04
C ILE A 41 7.09 10.22 -3.09
N LEU A 42 8.26 10.70 -2.67
CA LEU A 42 8.53 12.13 -2.64
C LEU A 42 8.84 12.71 -4.03
N ASN A 43 9.25 11.88 -4.99
CA ASN A 43 9.72 12.34 -6.28
C ASN A 43 8.85 11.94 -7.47
N GLN A 44 7.93 11.00 -7.31
CA GLN A 44 7.05 10.55 -8.38
C GLN A 44 5.61 10.61 -7.93
N LYS A 45 4.70 10.55 -8.89
CA LYS A 45 3.28 10.53 -8.61
C LYS A 45 2.74 9.11 -8.76
N PHE A 46 2.00 8.66 -7.76
CA PHE A 46 1.33 7.36 -7.78
C PHE A 46 -0.15 7.56 -7.48
N ASP A 47 -0.98 6.71 -8.05
CA ASP A 47 -2.41 6.71 -7.78
C ASP A 47 -2.75 5.87 -6.55
N ARG A 48 -1.90 4.90 -6.24
CA ARG A 48 -2.08 4.00 -5.11
C ARG A 48 -0.72 3.53 -4.61
N ILE A 49 -0.58 3.43 -3.31
CA ILE A 49 0.62 2.84 -2.69
C ILE A 49 0.16 1.68 -1.82
N ILE A 50 0.62 0.48 -2.16
CA ILE A 50 0.35 -0.73 -1.40
C ILE A 50 1.63 -1.02 -0.61
N CYS A 51 1.54 -0.98 0.70
CA CYS A 51 2.72 -1.05 1.56
C CYS A 51 2.60 -2.16 2.59
N ASP A 52 3.54 -3.08 2.56
CA ASP A 52 3.67 -4.07 3.62
C ASP A 52 4.10 -3.36 4.90
N LEU A 53 3.49 -3.73 6.00
CA LEU A 53 3.84 -3.16 7.30
C LEU A 53 5.23 -3.61 7.76
N MET A 54 5.57 -4.86 7.52
CA MET A 54 6.80 -5.47 8.04
C MET A 54 7.89 -5.52 6.97
N LEU A 55 8.53 -4.39 6.71
CA LEU A 55 9.66 -4.32 5.81
C LEU A 55 10.95 -4.58 6.59
N GLN A 56 12.04 -4.90 5.89
CA GLN A 56 13.30 -5.26 6.55
C GLN A 56 14.01 -4.06 7.17
N ASP A 57 13.91 -2.90 6.55
CA ASP A 57 14.64 -1.71 7.01
C ASP A 57 13.83 -0.83 7.96
N ILE A 58 12.59 -0.52 7.61
CA ILE A 58 11.70 0.30 8.44
C ILE A 58 10.28 -0.26 8.34
N SER A 59 9.39 0.21 9.20
CA SER A 59 8.01 -0.25 9.13
C SER A 59 7.22 0.52 8.07
N GLY A 60 6.13 -0.07 7.60
CA GLY A 60 5.23 0.62 6.68
C GLY A 60 4.64 1.89 7.29
N PHE A 61 4.46 1.94 8.59
CA PHE A 61 4.01 3.16 9.26
C PHE A 61 5.06 4.27 9.18
N ASP A 62 6.34 3.92 9.21
CA ASP A 62 7.41 4.90 9.04
C ASP A 62 7.37 5.51 7.64
N VAL A 63 7.04 4.69 6.64
CA VAL A 63 6.89 5.18 5.27
C VAL A 63 5.75 6.21 5.20
N ILE A 64 4.64 5.93 5.85
CA ILE A 64 3.50 6.86 5.89
C ILE A 64 3.89 8.16 6.58
N GLU A 65 4.62 8.08 7.70
CA GLU A 65 5.06 9.28 8.42
C GLU A 65 5.90 10.19 7.53
N GLU A 66 6.81 9.60 6.76
CA GLU A 66 7.64 10.39 5.84
C GLU A 66 6.82 10.97 4.69
N ALA A 67 5.77 10.27 4.26
CA ALA A 67 4.89 10.75 3.21
C ALA A 67 4.13 12.02 3.62
N LYS A 68 4.00 12.27 4.91
CA LYS A 68 3.38 13.50 5.41
C LYS A 68 4.15 14.77 4.98
N GLY A 69 5.41 14.62 4.58
CA GLY A 69 6.19 15.72 4.05
C GLY A 69 5.66 16.23 2.71
N ARG A 70 4.83 15.46 2.03
CA ARG A 70 4.28 15.80 0.72
C ARG A 70 2.76 15.80 0.68
N PHE A 71 2.11 14.94 1.47
CA PHE A 71 0.67 14.70 1.39
C PHE A 71 -0.03 15.05 2.69
N THR A 72 -1.28 15.51 2.59
CA THR A 72 -2.14 15.70 3.75
C THR A 72 -2.64 14.35 4.25
N MET A 73 -3.19 14.33 5.46
CA MET A 73 -3.77 13.10 6.00
C MET A 73 -4.93 12.59 5.13
N ALA A 74 -5.73 13.50 4.59
CA ALA A 74 -6.83 13.12 3.71
C ALA A 74 -6.29 12.44 2.44
N GLU A 75 -5.20 12.95 1.89
CA GLU A 75 -4.56 12.35 0.72
C GLU A 75 -3.95 11.00 1.06
N ILE A 76 -3.28 10.90 2.21
CA ILE A 76 -2.67 9.65 2.66
C ILE A 76 -3.72 8.55 2.82
N SER A 77 -4.86 8.87 3.41
CA SER A 77 -5.91 7.87 3.64
C SER A 77 -6.45 7.26 2.34
N LYS A 78 -6.41 8.02 1.25
CA LYS A 78 -6.84 7.53 -0.06
C LYS A 78 -5.72 6.83 -0.82
N LEU A 79 -4.49 7.29 -0.62
CA LEU A 79 -3.33 6.83 -1.37
C LEU A 79 -2.82 5.48 -0.89
N PHE A 80 -2.74 5.29 0.43
CA PHE A 80 -2.11 4.13 1.03
C PHE A 80 -3.09 3.01 1.38
N ILE A 81 -2.69 1.78 1.06
CA ILE A 81 -3.31 0.56 1.60
C ILE A 81 -2.19 -0.22 2.26
N ILE A 82 -2.41 -0.63 3.50
CA ILE A 82 -1.44 -1.41 4.26
C ILE A 82 -1.76 -2.89 4.13
N ILE A 83 -0.76 -3.70 3.84
CA ILE A 83 -0.91 -5.15 3.84
C ILE A 83 -0.01 -5.71 4.94
N THR A 84 -0.46 -6.74 5.65
CA THR A 84 0.34 -7.32 6.71
C THR A 84 -0.12 -8.73 7.05
N ALA A 85 0.85 -9.57 7.47
CA ALA A 85 0.55 -10.86 8.05
C ALA A 85 0.24 -10.75 9.55
N TYR A 86 0.42 -9.57 10.12
CA TYR A 86 0.29 -9.35 11.57
C TYR A 86 -0.69 -8.24 11.87
N SER A 87 -1.97 -8.56 11.96
CA SER A 87 -3.00 -7.57 12.24
C SER A 87 -3.45 -7.65 13.70
N SER A 88 -2.57 -7.24 14.61
CA SER A 88 -2.90 -7.13 16.02
C SER A 88 -3.83 -5.93 16.25
N PRO A 89 -4.54 -5.89 17.39
CA PRO A 89 -5.37 -4.73 17.71
C PRO A 89 -4.62 -3.39 17.65
N HIS A 90 -3.37 -3.38 18.10
CA HIS A 90 -2.53 -2.19 18.07
C HIS A 90 -2.26 -1.73 16.63
N VAL A 91 -1.98 -2.67 15.73
CA VAL A 91 -1.73 -2.39 14.32
C VAL A 91 -2.99 -1.85 13.65
N ILE A 92 -4.13 -2.47 13.92
CA ILE A 92 -5.42 -2.05 13.37
C ILE A 92 -5.75 -0.63 13.82
N GLU A 93 -5.55 -0.35 15.11
CA GLU A 93 -5.80 0.98 15.64
C GLU A 93 -4.94 2.04 14.97
N LYS A 94 -3.65 1.75 14.79
CA LYS A 94 -2.74 2.70 14.17
C LYS A 94 -3.07 2.94 12.70
N ALA A 95 -3.42 1.90 11.96
CA ALA A 95 -3.87 2.05 10.58
C ALA A 95 -5.14 2.92 10.51
N THR A 96 -6.06 2.72 11.45
CA THR A 96 -7.27 3.50 11.55
C THR A 96 -6.98 4.98 11.81
N GLN A 97 -5.99 5.27 12.64
CA GLN A 97 -5.58 6.65 12.91
C GLN A 97 -5.09 7.36 11.65
N TYR A 98 -4.44 6.65 10.74
CA TYR A 98 -4.04 7.19 9.44
C TYR A 98 -5.20 7.20 8.44
N GLY A 99 -6.30 6.55 8.76
CA GLY A 99 -7.41 6.40 7.84
C GLY A 99 -7.14 5.45 6.70
N CYS A 100 -6.11 4.62 6.82
CA CYS A 100 -5.70 3.69 5.76
C CYS A 100 -6.40 2.35 5.90
N LEU A 101 -6.77 1.77 4.77
CA LEU A 101 -7.30 0.42 4.75
C LEU A 101 -6.18 -0.57 5.06
N LEU A 102 -6.48 -1.56 5.88
CA LEU A 102 -5.57 -2.63 6.24
C LEU A 102 -6.11 -3.95 5.69
N ILE A 103 -5.29 -4.65 4.93
CA ILE A 103 -5.66 -5.96 4.38
C ILE A 103 -4.69 -7.01 4.90
N SER A 104 -5.24 -8.07 5.48
CA SER A 104 -4.43 -9.14 6.05
C SER A 104 -3.94 -10.11 4.99
N LYS A 105 -2.69 -10.56 5.14
CA LYS A 105 -2.13 -11.65 4.34
C LYS A 105 -2.29 -12.95 5.13
N PRO A 106 -2.49 -14.09 4.49
CA PRO A 106 -2.67 -14.27 3.05
C PRO A 106 -4.01 -13.75 2.57
N PHE A 107 -4.09 -13.40 1.30
CA PHE A 107 -5.33 -12.86 0.74
C PHE A 107 -6.34 -13.98 0.50
N GLU A 108 -7.50 -13.90 1.14
CA GLU A 108 -8.52 -14.93 1.01
C GLU A 108 -9.24 -14.89 -0.33
N ASN A 109 -9.57 -13.69 -0.78
CA ASN A 109 -10.23 -13.47 -2.06
C ASN A 109 -9.40 -12.50 -2.87
N ILE A 110 -8.52 -13.05 -3.71
CA ILE A 110 -7.57 -12.23 -4.45
C ILE A 110 -8.27 -11.28 -5.43
N ASP A 111 -9.36 -11.71 -6.06
CA ASP A 111 -10.06 -10.85 -7.01
C ASP A 111 -10.65 -9.62 -6.31
N GLU A 112 -11.21 -9.80 -5.13
CA GLU A 112 -11.72 -8.70 -4.34
C GLU A 112 -10.60 -7.75 -3.91
N VAL A 113 -9.47 -8.30 -3.48
CA VAL A 113 -8.31 -7.51 -3.08
C VAL A 113 -7.78 -6.68 -4.25
N LEU A 114 -7.67 -7.28 -5.42
CA LEU A 114 -7.21 -6.56 -6.62
C LEU A 114 -8.17 -5.44 -6.99
N THR A 115 -9.47 -5.67 -6.85
CA THR A 115 -10.47 -4.65 -7.11
C THR A 115 -10.28 -3.46 -6.16
N ILE A 116 -10.01 -3.73 -4.89
CA ILE A 116 -9.74 -2.69 -3.90
C ILE A 116 -8.48 -1.92 -4.24
N PHE A 117 -7.41 -2.63 -4.61
CA PHE A 117 -6.13 -1.98 -4.96
C PHE A 117 -6.29 -1.04 -6.14
N LEU A 118 -7.17 -1.37 -7.07
CA LEU A 118 -7.35 -0.60 -8.30
C LEU A 118 -8.45 0.45 -8.19
N SER A 119 -9.13 0.53 -7.06
CA SER A 119 -10.18 1.53 -6.88
C SER A 119 -9.56 2.93 -6.80
N GLU A 120 -10.23 3.90 -7.45
CA GLU A 120 -9.69 5.25 -7.51
C GLU A 120 -9.91 6.00 -6.22
N GLY A 121 -8.91 6.01 -5.37
CA GLY A 121 -8.92 6.78 -4.14
C GLY A 121 -10.15 6.55 -3.32
N ALA A 122 -10.79 5.43 -3.53
CA ALA A 122 -12.00 5.16 -2.86
C ALA A 122 -11.71 4.83 -1.44
N PRO A 123 -12.19 5.58 -0.58
CA PRO A 123 -12.04 5.23 0.79
C PRO A 123 -12.85 3.96 0.96
N HIS A 124 -12.28 3.19 1.63
CA HIS A 124 -12.88 2.13 2.19
C HIS A 124 -13.80 2.62 3.21
N GLY A 125 -14.67 2.14 3.35
CA GLY A 125 -15.49 2.57 4.35
C GLY A 125 -16.67 2.96 3.82
N PRO A 126 -17.67 2.94 4.53
CA PRO A 126 -18.93 3.20 4.01
C PRO A 126 -18.76 4.54 3.49
N ALA A 127 -18.78 4.49 2.34
CA ALA A 127 -18.72 5.78 1.75
C ALA A 127 -19.78 6.60 2.40
#